data_8b3a9e001f73111d605dc83d203fc3b5
#
_entry.id   8b3a9e001f73111d605dc83d203fc3b5
#
_cell.length_a   1.000
_cell.length_b   1.000
_cell.length_c   1.000
_cell.angle_alpha   90.00
_cell.angle_beta   90.00
_cell.angle_gamma   90.00
#
_symmetry.space_group_name_H-M   'P 1'
#
loop_
_entity.id
_entity.type
_entity.pdbx_description
1 polymer ?
#
loop_
_entity_poly.entity_id
_entity_poly.type
_entity_poly.pdbx_seq_one_letter_code
_entity_poly.pdbx_strand_id
1 'polypeptide(L)'
;MARERKDVLVRMPADLKRNLARKVEASEGSLNDLAVGILASRFAVPFEPSGRKGSAPTTSGDVLLRMPPELKEKLSRRARERKRTLNQLVVETLEERLGGSRKEEMASSNGSKNGRTRGNGKVRVAIIGVGNCANSLLQGVEYYKDADPEQFVPGLMHVDLGGYHVSDVEFTAAFDVTKNKVGKDLSDAMWAHPNDTYKFADVPKTGVKVSRGMTHDGIGKYLSEVLEKAPGETDDVVGILKETGTDVVVNYLPVGSEEATKWYAEQILSAGCAMVNCMPVFIAREAYWQRRFEQAGVPIIGDDIKSQVGATITHRVLTSLFRERGVHLDKTMQLNVGGNSDFLNMLERERLESKKISKTNAVTSMLDYDLGAKNVHVGPSDYVPWLTDRKWAYIRMEGSAFGDVPLNLE
;
A
#
# COMPACT_ATOMS: atom_id res chain seq x y z
N MET A 1 -29.22 -10.51 39.87
CA MET A 1 -27.85 -11.07 39.65
C MET A 1 -27.29 -10.48 38.37
N ALA A 2 -26.22 -9.69 38.46
CA ALA A 2 -25.53 -9.17 37.26
C ALA A 2 -24.95 -10.38 36.50
N ARG A 3 -25.45 -10.63 35.27
CA ARG A 3 -24.92 -11.71 34.42
C ARG A 3 -23.45 -11.38 34.11
N GLU A 4 -22.56 -12.32 34.39
CA GLU A 4 -21.14 -12.22 34.05
C GLU A 4 -20.98 -11.90 32.57
N ARG A 5 -20.18 -10.87 32.20
CA ARG A 5 -19.88 -10.53 30.82
C ARG A 5 -18.40 -10.77 30.57
N LYS A 6 -18.05 -11.25 29.39
CA LYS A 6 -16.66 -11.48 28.99
C LYS A 6 -16.26 -10.42 27.96
N ASP A 7 -15.07 -9.89 28.15
CA ASP A 7 -14.50 -8.89 27.27
C ASP A 7 -13.82 -9.54 26.05
N VAL A 8 -14.07 -8.98 24.88
CA VAL A 8 -13.42 -9.36 23.61
C VAL A 8 -12.95 -8.08 22.92
N LEU A 9 -11.64 -7.94 22.78
CA LEU A 9 -11.07 -6.84 22.00
C LEU A 9 -11.19 -7.16 20.51
N VAL A 10 -11.87 -6.28 19.77
CA VAL A 10 -12.13 -6.47 18.33
C VAL A 10 -11.47 -5.34 17.54
N ARG A 11 -10.54 -5.72 16.69
CA ARG A 11 -9.94 -4.82 15.71
C ARG A 11 -10.87 -4.70 14.51
N MET A 12 -11.63 -3.61 14.45
CA MET A 12 -12.62 -3.36 13.41
C MET A 12 -12.07 -2.45 12.31
N PRO A 13 -12.37 -2.72 11.03
CA PRO A 13 -12.17 -1.77 9.94
C PRO A 13 -12.86 -0.43 10.24
N ALA A 14 -12.22 0.67 9.82
CA ALA A 14 -12.71 2.02 10.10
C ALA A 14 -14.13 2.26 9.54
N ASP A 15 -14.44 1.67 8.38
CA ASP A 15 -15.75 1.78 7.73
C ASP A 15 -16.83 1.06 8.54
N LEU A 16 -16.56 -0.16 9.01
CA LEU A 16 -17.48 -0.90 9.86
C LEU A 16 -17.78 -0.13 11.15
N LYS A 17 -16.75 0.47 11.74
CA LYS A 17 -16.88 1.29 12.95
C LYS A 17 -17.73 2.54 12.70
N ARG A 18 -17.54 3.23 11.56
CA ARG A 18 -18.37 4.36 11.15
C ARG A 18 -19.83 3.97 10.93
N ASN A 19 -20.08 2.82 10.30
CA ASN A 19 -21.41 2.32 10.06
C ASN A 19 -22.14 1.95 11.35
N LEU A 20 -21.44 1.32 12.30
CA LEU A 20 -21.96 1.07 13.64
C LEU A 20 -22.28 2.38 14.37
N ALA A 21 -21.38 3.36 14.34
CA ALA A 21 -21.59 4.64 14.99
C ALA A 21 -22.82 5.38 14.46
N ARG A 22 -23.00 5.46 13.12
CA ARG A 22 -24.19 6.07 12.50
C ARG A 22 -25.49 5.39 12.92
N LYS A 23 -25.49 4.05 13.01
CA LYS A 23 -26.69 3.32 13.46
C LYS A 23 -26.96 3.51 14.95
N VAL A 24 -25.93 3.72 15.76
CA VAL A 24 -26.07 4.05 17.18
C VAL A 24 -26.64 5.46 17.36
N GLU A 25 -26.20 6.44 16.55
CA GLU A 25 -26.76 7.81 16.56
C GLU A 25 -28.26 7.83 16.20
N ALA A 26 -28.68 6.92 15.32
CA ALA A 26 -30.08 6.77 14.94
C ALA A 26 -30.91 5.92 15.94
N SER A 27 -30.27 5.28 16.90
CA SER A 27 -30.90 4.44 17.94
C SER A 27 -30.42 4.88 19.33
N GLU A 28 -31.28 4.88 20.36
CA GLU A 28 -30.89 5.31 21.71
C GLU A 28 -30.00 4.31 22.48
N GLY A 29 -29.06 3.62 21.78
CA GLY A 29 -28.23 2.54 22.31
C GLY A 29 -26.74 2.87 22.43
N SER A 30 -25.93 1.87 22.80
CA SER A 30 -24.46 1.93 22.74
C SER A 30 -23.93 1.09 21.58
N LEU A 31 -22.70 1.41 21.08
CA LEU A 31 -22.02 0.64 20.05
C LEU A 31 -21.85 -0.83 20.47
N ASN A 32 -21.54 -1.06 21.76
CA ASN A 32 -21.46 -2.41 22.32
C ASN A 32 -22.79 -3.15 22.21
N ASP A 33 -23.90 -2.52 22.63
CA ASP A 33 -25.20 -3.17 22.63
C ASP A 33 -25.68 -3.48 21.22
N LEU A 34 -25.42 -2.59 20.25
CA LEU A 34 -25.74 -2.84 18.84
C LEU A 34 -24.89 -3.98 18.26
N ALA A 35 -23.57 -3.94 18.42
CA ALA A 35 -22.67 -4.95 17.88
C ALA A 35 -22.92 -6.34 18.51
N VAL A 36 -23.03 -6.40 19.84
CA VAL A 36 -23.28 -7.66 20.56
C VAL A 36 -24.68 -8.18 20.27
N GLY A 37 -25.67 -7.31 20.11
CA GLY A 37 -27.05 -7.68 19.72
C GLY A 37 -27.10 -8.34 18.33
N ILE A 38 -26.36 -7.81 17.35
CA ILE A 38 -26.23 -8.40 16.01
C ILE A 38 -25.61 -9.81 16.10
N LEU A 39 -24.52 -9.95 16.85
CA LEU A 39 -23.83 -11.23 17.04
C LEU A 39 -24.74 -12.24 17.78
N ALA A 40 -25.36 -11.81 18.85
CA ALA A 40 -26.27 -12.64 19.65
C ALA A 40 -27.44 -13.16 18.81
N SER A 41 -28.07 -12.31 18.01
CA SER A 41 -29.13 -12.69 17.06
C SER A 41 -28.64 -13.73 16.05
N ARG A 42 -27.43 -13.57 15.50
CA ARG A 42 -26.88 -14.50 14.48
C ARG A 42 -26.57 -15.89 15.04
N PHE A 43 -26.19 -15.96 16.31
CA PHE A 43 -25.81 -17.21 16.99
C PHE A 43 -26.89 -17.75 17.93
N ALA A 44 -28.10 -17.21 17.87
CA ALA A 44 -29.23 -17.61 18.70
C ALA A 44 -28.87 -17.67 20.20
N VAL A 45 -28.31 -16.57 20.72
CA VAL A 45 -27.99 -16.38 22.13
C VAL A 45 -28.86 -15.25 22.68
N PRO A 46 -29.58 -15.45 23.79
CA PRO A 46 -30.34 -14.39 24.45
C PRO A 46 -29.41 -13.24 24.88
N PHE A 47 -29.76 -12.01 24.51
CA PHE A 47 -29.02 -10.82 24.88
C PHE A 47 -29.95 -9.68 25.27
N GLU A 48 -29.73 -9.11 26.42
CA GLU A 48 -30.40 -7.91 26.90
C GLU A 48 -29.42 -6.72 26.84
N PRO A 49 -29.77 -5.65 26.10
CA PRO A 49 -28.94 -4.44 26.05
C PRO A 49 -28.73 -3.84 27.43
N SER A 50 -27.60 -3.17 27.62
CA SER A 50 -27.22 -2.56 28.91
C SER A 50 -28.05 -1.31 29.25
N GLY A 51 -28.69 -0.70 28.24
CA GLY A 51 -29.46 0.54 28.40
C GLY A 51 -28.61 1.78 28.71
N ARG A 52 -27.26 1.66 28.67
CA ARG A 52 -26.34 2.78 28.92
C ARG A 52 -26.05 3.53 27.62
N LYS A 53 -26.27 4.84 27.62
CA LYS A 53 -25.75 5.71 26.53
C LYS A 53 -24.22 5.66 26.57
N GLY A 54 -23.59 5.12 25.53
CA GLY A 54 -22.14 5.12 25.39
C GLY A 54 -21.63 6.46 24.92
N SER A 55 -20.42 6.85 25.34
CA SER A 55 -19.68 7.94 24.73
C SER A 55 -19.42 7.63 23.24
N ALA A 56 -19.40 8.66 22.40
CA ALA A 56 -19.10 8.52 20.96
C ALA A 56 -17.77 7.76 20.76
N PRO A 57 -17.73 6.77 19.85
CA PRO A 57 -16.52 6.00 19.64
C PRO A 57 -15.41 6.87 19.05
N THR A 58 -14.21 6.80 19.63
CA THR A 58 -13.02 7.39 19.03
C THR A 58 -12.73 6.73 17.70
N THR A 59 -12.31 7.50 16.71
CA THR A 59 -12.06 7.04 15.34
C THR A 59 -10.83 6.15 15.21
N SER A 60 -9.99 6.06 16.22
CA SER A 60 -8.77 5.25 16.26
C SER A 60 -8.82 4.23 17.40
N GLY A 61 -8.31 3.03 17.18
CA GLY A 61 -8.14 1.97 18.16
C GLY A 61 -9.12 0.80 18.06
N ASP A 62 -8.86 -0.23 18.85
CA ASP A 62 -9.65 -1.44 18.94
C ASP A 62 -10.95 -1.20 19.73
N VAL A 63 -12.01 -1.96 19.42
CA VAL A 63 -13.29 -1.87 20.12
C VAL A 63 -13.42 -3.02 21.12
N LEU A 64 -13.67 -2.69 22.39
CA LEU A 64 -13.90 -3.69 23.41
C LEU A 64 -15.40 -4.06 23.44
N LEU A 65 -15.71 -5.28 23.02
CA LEU A 65 -17.06 -5.84 23.10
C LEU A 65 -17.25 -6.66 24.37
N ARG A 66 -18.23 -6.29 25.18
CA ARG A 66 -18.63 -7.00 26.40
C ARG A 66 -19.85 -7.87 26.10
N MET A 67 -19.64 -9.16 25.99
CA MET A 67 -20.67 -10.11 25.54
C MET A 67 -20.92 -11.21 26.56
N PRO A 68 -22.10 -11.87 26.48
CA PRO A 68 -22.39 -13.06 27.29
C PRO A 68 -21.34 -14.17 27.08
N PRO A 69 -20.95 -14.91 28.14
CA PRO A 69 -19.98 -16.00 28.02
C PRO A 69 -20.36 -17.04 26.97
N GLU A 70 -21.62 -17.40 26.91
CA GLU A 70 -22.16 -18.35 25.93
C GLU A 70 -21.95 -17.87 24.48
N LEU A 71 -22.14 -16.57 24.21
CA LEU A 71 -21.89 -15.99 22.87
C LEU A 71 -20.42 -16.09 22.50
N LYS A 72 -19.53 -15.74 23.43
CA LYS A 72 -18.07 -15.84 23.21
C LYS A 72 -17.66 -17.29 22.91
N GLU A 73 -18.21 -18.25 23.61
CA GLU A 73 -17.91 -19.67 23.42
C GLU A 73 -18.40 -20.16 22.04
N LYS A 74 -19.64 -19.83 21.66
CA LYS A 74 -20.21 -20.17 20.34
C LYS A 74 -19.40 -19.55 19.21
N LEU A 75 -19.01 -18.28 19.33
CA LEU A 75 -18.17 -17.59 18.37
C LEU A 75 -16.78 -18.25 18.26
N SER A 76 -16.16 -18.57 19.40
CA SER A 76 -14.83 -19.21 19.43
C SER A 76 -14.85 -20.61 18.80
N ARG A 77 -15.91 -21.40 19.07
CA ARG A 77 -16.10 -22.71 18.46
C ARG A 77 -16.28 -22.57 16.95
N ARG A 78 -17.15 -21.67 16.50
CA ARG A 78 -17.42 -21.45 15.09
C ARG A 78 -16.21 -20.92 14.32
N ALA A 79 -15.39 -20.07 14.96
CA ALA A 79 -14.14 -19.60 14.40
C ALA A 79 -13.16 -20.76 14.14
N ARG A 80 -13.01 -21.69 15.12
CA ARG A 80 -12.19 -22.89 14.96
C ARG A 80 -12.69 -23.81 13.84
N GLU A 81 -14.00 -24.05 13.77
CA GLU A 81 -14.62 -24.87 12.70
C GLU A 81 -14.35 -24.30 11.31
N ARG A 82 -14.31 -22.96 11.17
CA ARG A 82 -14.07 -22.26 9.92
C ARG A 82 -12.60 -21.93 9.69
N LYS A 83 -11.69 -22.37 10.54
CA LYS A 83 -10.25 -22.02 10.50
C LYS A 83 -10.00 -20.50 10.46
N ARG A 84 -10.80 -19.74 11.19
CA ARG A 84 -10.73 -18.28 11.32
C ARG A 84 -10.33 -17.88 12.73
N THR A 85 -9.83 -16.65 12.90
CA THR A 85 -9.69 -16.08 14.24
C THR A 85 -11.04 -15.59 14.76
N LEU A 86 -11.19 -15.48 16.08
CA LEU A 86 -12.40 -14.90 16.68
C LEU A 86 -12.67 -13.48 16.14
N ASN A 87 -11.63 -12.67 15.99
CA ASN A 87 -11.74 -11.32 15.44
C ASN A 87 -12.29 -11.33 14.00
N GLN A 88 -11.77 -12.17 13.13
CA GLN A 88 -12.22 -12.29 11.75
C GLN A 88 -13.69 -12.68 11.67
N LEU A 89 -14.12 -13.69 12.45
CA LEU A 89 -15.52 -14.13 12.46
C LEU A 89 -16.47 -13.03 12.97
N VAL A 90 -16.05 -12.28 14.00
CA VAL A 90 -16.85 -11.16 14.55
C VAL A 90 -17.00 -10.05 13.52
N VAL A 91 -15.93 -9.62 12.89
CA VAL A 91 -15.92 -8.56 11.86
C VAL A 91 -16.78 -8.98 10.67
N GLU A 92 -16.56 -10.17 10.11
CA GLU A 92 -17.33 -10.73 8.99
C GLU A 92 -18.85 -10.78 9.29
N THR A 93 -19.23 -11.25 10.47
CA THR A 93 -20.64 -11.32 10.87
C THR A 93 -21.28 -9.94 11.00
N LEU A 94 -20.55 -8.96 11.49
CA LEU A 94 -21.03 -7.58 11.60
C LEU A 94 -21.15 -6.93 10.21
N GLU A 95 -20.20 -7.16 9.31
CA GLU A 95 -20.24 -6.67 7.93
C GLU A 95 -21.40 -7.27 7.14
N GLU A 96 -21.63 -8.57 7.23
CA GLU A 96 -22.79 -9.23 6.58
C GLU A 96 -24.12 -8.59 6.97
N ARG A 97 -24.30 -8.21 8.24
CA ARG A 97 -25.56 -7.66 8.75
C ARG A 97 -25.68 -6.14 8.57
N LEU A 98 -24.57 -5.43 8.54
CA LEU A 98 -24.56 -3.98 8.38
C LEU A 98 -24.35 -3.55 6.92
N GLY A 99 -23.79 -4.43 6.10
CA GLY A 99 -23.52 -4.22 4.67
C GLY A 99 -24.69 -4.53 3.74
N GLY A 100 -25.83 -5.04 4.23
CA GLY A 100 -27.00 -5.36 3.41
C GLY A 100 -27.64 -4.18 2.67
N SER A 101 -27.29 -2.96 3.03
CA SER A 101 -27.72 -1.72 2.37
C SER A 101 -26.84 -1.34 1.15
N ARG A 102 -25.60 -1.82 1.09
CA ARG A 102 -24.65 -1.39 0.06
C ARG A 102 -24.85 -2.03 -1.30
N LYS A 103 -25.49 -3.21 -1.36
CA LYS A 103 -25.85 -3.86 -2.63
C LYS A 103 -27.05 -3.20 -3.31
N GLU A 104 -27.99 -2.64 -2.54
CA GLU A 104 -29.18 -1.96 -3.10
C GLU A 104 -28.93 -0.48 -3.39
N GLU A 105 -28.09 0.24 -2.60
CA GLU A 105 -27.72 1.61 -2.89
C GLU A 105 -26.74 1.74 -4.07
N MET A 106 -25.87 0.76 -4.32
CA MET A 106 -25.02 0.74 -5.53
C MET A 106 -25.83 0.43 -6.80
N ALA A 107 -27.04 -0.12 -6.69
CA ALA A 107 -27.93 -0.32 -7.83
C ALA A 107 -28.80 0.94 -8.15
N SER A 108 -28.96 1.86 -7.20
CA SER A 108 -29.84 3.04 -7.36
C SER A 108 -29.12 4.38 -7.53
N SER A 109 -27.79 4.47 -7.33
CA SER A 109 -27.02 5.72 -7.50
C SER A 109 -26.29 5.85 -8.86
N ASN A 110 -26.68 5.08 -9.87
CA ASN A 110 -26.16 5.19 -11.23
C ASN A 110 -26.84 6.35 -12.00
N GLY A 111 -26.61 7.55 -11.53
CA GLY A 111 -27.11 8.79 -12.14
C GLY A 111 -26.06 9.91 -12.22
N SER A 112 -24.79 9.60 -12.52
CA SER A 112 -23.82 10.59 -12.98
C SER A 112 -23.13 10.08 -14.23
N LYS A 113 -23.40 10.77 -15.34
CA LYS A 113 -22.86 10.51 -16.67
C LYS A 113 -21.38 10.85 -16.73
N ASN A 114 -20.52 9.92 -16.36
CA ASN A 114 -19.19 9.74 -16.90
C ASN A 114 -18.94 8.23 -16.97
N GLY A 115 -19.72 7.57 -17.80
CA GLY A 115 -19.68 6.13 -17.99
C GLY A 115 -18.47 5.72 -18.81
N ARG A 116 -17.31 5.51 -18.16
CA ARG A 116 -16.40 4.46 -18.62
C ARG A 116 -17.02 3.15 -18.15
N THR A 117 -17.57 2.39 -19.09
CA THR A 117 -17.94 0.99 -18.87
C THR A 117 -16.69 0.27 -18.38
N ARG A 118 -16.72 -0.25 -17.12
CA ARG A 118 -15.72 -1.19 -16.64
C ARG A 118 -15.64 -2.33 -17.67
N GLY A 119 -14.52 -2.41 -18.39
CA GLY A 119 -14.30 -3.51 -19.31
C GLY A 119 -14.17 -4.81 -18.51
N ASN A 120 -14.96 -5.78 -18.86
CA ASN A 120 -14.88 -7.23 -18.62
C ASN A 120 -14.20 -7.75 -17.33
N GLY A 121 -14.22 -7.01 -16.21
CA GLY A 121 -13.60 -7.41 -14.95
C GLY A 121 -12.09 -7.19 -14.88
N LYS A 122 -11.42 -6.72 -15.92
CA LYS A 122 -9.99 -6.43 -15.93
C LYS A 122 -9.67 -5.05 -15.37
N VAL A 123 -8.47 -4.92 -14.75
CA VAL A 123 -7.88 -3.65 -14.31
C VAL A 123 -6.79 -3.29 -15.32
N ARG A 124 -7.04 -2.26 -16.12
CA ARG A 124 -6.13 -1.81 -17.18
C ARG A 124 -5.09 -0.86 -16.61
N VAL A 125 -3.84 -1.29 -16.66
CA VAL A 125 -2.72 -0.66 -15.98
C VAL A 125 -1.72 -0.09 -16.99
N ALA A 126 -1.40 1.19 -16.84
CA ALA A 126 -0.25 1.79 -17.51
C ALA A 126 0.94 1.91 -16.56
N ILE A 127 2.14 1.87 -17.12
CA ILE A 127 3.41 1.95 -16.37
C ILE A 127 4.19 3.18 -16.83
N ILE A 128 4.69 3.96 -15.87
CA ILE A 128 5.66 5.03 -16.09
C ILE A 128 6.99 4.58 -15.50
N GLY A 129 8.03 4.45 -16.36
CA GLY A 129 9.33 3.92 -15.98
C GLY A 129 9.41 2.39 -16.08
N VAL A 130 9.96 1.90 -17.18
CA VAL A 130 10.11 0.46 -17.50
C VAL A 130 11.47 -0.04 -16.99
N GLY A 131 11.67 0.01 -15.67
CA GLY A 131 12.88 -0.45 -14.97
C GLY A 131 12.68 -1.75 -14.20
N ASN A 132 13.51 -1.98 -13.16
CA ASN A 132 13.47 -3.19 -12.33
C ASN A 132 12.09 -3.42 -11.67
N CYS A 133 11.44 -2.35 -11.17
CA CYS A 133 10.13 -2.48 -10.54
C CYS A 133 9.04 -2.90 -11.54
N ALA A 134 9.06 -2.32 -12.75
CA ALA A 134 8.14 -2.70 -13.82
C ALA A 134 8.37 -4.15 -14.24
N ASN A 135 9.63 -4.57 -14.40
CA ASN A 135 9.99 -5.94 -14.71
C ASN A 135 9.44 -6.92 -13.66
N SER A 136 9.66 -6.64 -12.37
CA SER A 136 9.14 -7.47 -11.28
C SER A 136 7.61 -7.54 -11.28
N LEU A 137 6.92 -6.44 -11.60
CA LEU A 137 5.45 -6.41 -11.66
C LEU A 137 4.93 -7.29 -12.82
N LEU A 138 5.51 -7.15 -14.02
CA LEU A 138 5.10 -7.95 -15.17
C LEU A 138 5.31 -9.45 -14.92
N GLN A 139 6.51 -9.82 -14.43
CA GLN A 139 6.80 -11.20 -14.04
C GLN A 139 5.85 -11.69 -12.95
N GLY A 140 5.54 -10.85 -11.95
CA GLY A 140 4.65 -11.18 -10.85
C GLY A 140 3.22 -11.49 -11.31
N VAL A 141 2.67 -10.66 -12.20
CA VAL A 141 1.33 -10.91 -12.77
C VAL A 141 1.30 -12.23 -13.51
N GLU A 142 2.32 -12.54 -14.33
CA GLU A 142 2.41 -13.80 -15.07
C GLU A 142 2.61 -15.00 -14.14
N TYR A 143 3.48 -14.88 -13.13
CA TYR A 143 3.81 -15.96 -12.20
C TYR A 143 2.62 -16.36 -11.32
N TYR A 144 1.84 -15.39 -10.86
CA TYR A 144 0.74 -15.60 -9.93
C TYR A 144 -0.64 -15.67 -10.60
N LYS A 145 -0.71 -15.68 -11.94
CA LYS A 145 -1.98 -15.66 -12.68
C LYS A 145 -2.96 -16.79 -12.35
N ASP A 146 -2.41 -17.95 -11.95
CA ASP A 146 -3.17 -19.15 -11.60
C ASP A 146 -3.19 -19.41 -10.07
N ALA A 147 -2.86 -18.40 -9.26
CA ALA A 147 -2.83 -18.52 -7.80
C ALA A 147 -4.24 -18.76 -7.25
N ASP A 148 -4.37 -19.71 -6.31
CA ASP A 148 -5.64 -20.03 -5.68
C ASP A 148 -5.89 -19.08 -4.49
N PRO A 149 -6.98 -18.27 -4.50
CA PRO A 149 -7.31 -17.35 -3.41
C PRO A 149 -7.57 -18.04 -2.05
N GLU A 150 -7.91 -19.32 -2.06
CA GLU A 150 -8.18 -20.09 -0.84
C GLU A 150 -6.90 -20.67 -0.21
N GLN A 151 -5.75 -20.54 -0.88
CA GLN A 151 -4.47 -21.07 -0.41
C GLN A 151 -3.54 -19.94 0.05
N PHE A 152 -2.61 -20.29 0.94
CA PHE A 152 -1.48 -19.41 1.24
C PHE A 152 -0.51 -19.43 0.07
N VAL A 153 -0.34 -18.28 -0.56
CA VAL A 153 0.58 -18.10 -1.70
C VAL A 153 1.77 -17.26 -1.24
N PRO A 154 2.97 -17.85 -1.15
CA PRO A 154 4.17 -17.10 -0.79
C PRO A 154 4.40 -15.94 -1.76
N GLY A 155 4.65 -14.74 -1.21
CA GLY A 155 4.87 -13.54 -2.02
C GLY A 155 3.64 -12.66 -2.23
N LEU A 156 2.42 -13.18 -2.03
CA LEU A 156 1.19 -12.40 -2.08
C LEU A 156 0.54 -12.29 -0.70
N MET A 157 0.18 -11.07 -0.28
CA MET A 157 -0.67 -10.87 0.90
C MET A 157 -2.12 -11.22 0.58
N HIS A 158 -2.55 -10.98 -0.65
CA HIS A 158 -3.88 -11.26 -1.16
C HIS A 158 -3.77 -11.69 -2.62
N VAL A 159 -4.33 -12.82 -2.95
CA VAL A 159 -4.49 -13.29 -4.34
C VAL A 159 -5.65 -12.56 -5.00
N ASP A 160 -6.73 -12.40 -4.24
CA ASP A 160 -7.90 -11.61 -4.60
C ASP A 160 -8.02 -10.41 -3.64
N LEU A 161 -8.20 -9.21 -4.17
CA LEU A 161 -8.36 -7.99 -3.40
C LEU A 161 -9.51 -7.15 -3.99
N GLY A 162 -10.55 -6.94 -3.21
CA GLY A 162 -11.68 -6.12 -3.62
C GLY A 162 -12.48 -6.72 -4.80
N GLY A 163 -12.42 -8.03 -5.00
CA GLY A 163 -13.09 -8.74 -6.08
C GLY A 163 -12.30 -8.77 -7.39
N TYR A 164 -11.01 -8.44 -7.33
CA TYR A 164 -10.07 -8.57 -8.43
C TYR A 164 -8.98 -9.57 -8.08
N HIS A 165 -8.78 -10.55 -8.94
CA HIS A 165 -7.69 -11.50 -8.88
C HIS A 165 -6.42 -10.89 -9.51
N VAL A 166 -5.24 -11.39 -9.15
CA VAL A 166 -3.98 -10.91 -9.73
C VAL A 166 -3.95 -11.05 -11.27
N SER A 167 -4.60 -12.06 -11.83
CA SER A 167 -4.75 -12.26 -13.27
C SER A 167 -5.68 -11.24 -13.96
N ASP A 168 -6.39 -10.41 -13.18
CA ASP A 168 -7.22 -9.35 -13.76
C ASP A 168 -6.43 -8.10 -14.13
N VAL A 169 -5.16 -8.03 -13.77
CA VAL A 169 -4.24 -6.96 -14.20
C VAL A 169 -3.91 -7.14 -15.68
N GLU A 170 -4.21 -6.11 -16.47
CA GLU A 170 -3.92 -6.04 -17.89
C GLU A 170 -3.08 -4.79 -18.19
N PHE A 171 -1.89 -4.98 -18.77
CA PHE A 171 -1.06 -3.86 -19.16
C PHE A 171 -1.54 -3.26 -20.47
N THR A 172 -1.76 -1.96 -20.53
CA THR A 172 -2.37 -1.27 -21.67
C THR A 172 -1.51 -0.18 -22.28
N ALA A 173 -0.62 0.42 -21.47
CA ALA A 173 0.33 1.42 -21.95
C ALA A 173 1.61 1.40 -21.10
N ALA A 174 2.72 1.86 -21.66
CA ALA A 174 3.97 2.03 -20.95
C ALA A 174 4.75 3.23 -21.49
N PHE A 175 5.41 3.96 -20.60
CA PHE A 175 6.18 5.16 -20.93
C PHE A 175 7.59 5.04 -20.35
N ASP A 176 8.58 5.29 -21.19
CA ASP A 176 10.01 5.37 -20.78
C ASP A 176 10.71 6.44 -21.61
N VAL A 177 11.91 6.82 -21.20
CA VAL A 177 12.71 7.83 -21.90
C VAL A 177 13.97 7.26 -22.54
N THR A 178 14.21 5.97 -22.36
CA THR A 178 15.48 5.31 -22.74
C THR A 178 15.39 4.79 -24.17
N LYS A 179 16.41 5.09 -24.99
CA LYS A 179 16.50 4.75 -26.43
C LYS A 179 16.34 3.25 -26.70
N ASN A 180 16.87 2.41 -25.84
CA ASN A 180 16.84 0.97 -26.00
C ASN A 180 15.52 0.33 -25.54
N LYS A 181 14.54 1.12 -25.04
CA LYS A 181 13.21 0.68 -24.58
C LYS A 181 12.10 1.26 -25.43
N VAL A 182 12.15 2.56 -25.72
CA VAL A 182 11.11 3.25 -26.50
C VAL A 182 10.96 2.57 -27.88
N GLY A 183 9.70 2.31 -28.25
CA GLY A 183 9.35 1.64 -29.50
C GLY A 183 9.33 0.12 -29.45
N LYS A 184 9.84 -0.52 -28.40
CA LYS A 184 9.79 -1.98 -28.22
C LYS A 184 8.49 -2.42 -27.52
N ASP A 185 8.18 -3.70 -27.67
CA ASP A 185 7.16 -4.34 -26.82
C ASP A 185 7.60 -4.30 -25.36
N LEU A 186 6.65 -4.08 -24.46
CA LEU A 186 6.91 -3.95 -23.03
C LEU A 186 7.61 -5.20 -22.45
N SER A 187 7.28 -6.41 -22.97
CA SER A 187 7.95 -7.65 -22.57
C SER A 187 9.42 -7.75 -22.96
N ASP A 188 9.84 -7.05 -24.01
CA ASP A 188 11.26 -6.95 -24.39
C ASP A 188 11.93 -5.78 -23.69
N ALA A 189 11.23 -4.64 -23.60
CA ALA A 189 11.76 -3.41 -23.01
C ALA A 189 12.11 -3.59 -21.53
N MET A 190 11.36 -4.41 -20.80
CA MET A 190 11.59 -4.66 -19.38
C MET A 190 12.96 -5.32 -19.11
N TRP A 191 13.57 -5.98 -20.10
CA TRP A 191 14.90 -6.59 -20.00
C TRP A 191 16.03 -5.72 -20.55
N ALA A 192 15.69 -4.58 -21.16
CA ALA A 192 16.72 -3.72 -21.75
C ALA A 192 17.60 -3.10 -20.65
N HIS A 193 18.91 -3.11 -20.89
CA HIS A 193 19.91 -2.55 -19.96
C HIS A 193 19.69 -1.03 -19.72
N PRO A 194 19.90 -0.56 -18.46
CA PRO A 194 20.23 -1.32 -17.26
C PRO A 194 18.97 -1.95 -16.63
N ASN A 195 18.99 -3.26 -16.42
CA ASN A 195 18.00 -3.98 -15.66
C ASN A 195 18.67 -5.18 -14.97
N ASP A 196 18.57 -5.25 -13.65
CA ASP A 196 19.22 -6.25 -12.81
C ASP A 196 18.20 -7.22 -12.18
N THR A 197 16.93 -7.15 -12.59
CA THR A 197 15.84 -7.94 -12.00
C THR A 197 16.10 -9.43 -12.18
N TYR A 198 15.97 -10.19 -11.10
CA TYR A 198 16.01 -11.66 -11.16
C TYR A 198 14.87 -12.20 -12.01
N LYS A 199 15.19 -13.12 -12.92
CA LYS A 199 14.18 -13.77 -13.79
C LYS A 199 13.54 -14.94 -13.05
N PHE A 200 12.22 -14.87 -12.83
CA PHE A 200 11.42 -15.92 -12.21
C PHE A 200 10.18 -16.33 -13.01
N ALA A 201 9.85 -15.59 -14.08
CA ALA A 201 8.79 -15.94 -15.01
C ALA A 201 9.14 -15.53 -16.44
N ASP A 202 8.58 -16.25 -17.42
CA ASP A 202 8.63 -15.89 -18.83
C ASP A 202 7.37 -15.10 -19.19
N VAL A 203 7.52 -13.80 -19.40
CA VAL A 203 6.40 -12.92 -19.78
C VAL A 203 6.18 -13.00 -21.30
N PRO A 204 4.98 -13.40 -21.77
CA PRO A 204 4.67 -13.42 -23.19
C PRO A 204 4.64 -12.01 -23.78
N LYS A 205 4.60 -11.90 -25.12
CA LYS A 205 4.40 -10.62 -25.79
C LYS A 205 3.13 -9.95 -25.30
N THR A 206 3.28 -8.71 -24.82
CA THR A 206 2.17 -7.94 -24.26
C THR A 206 1.35 -7.23 -25.36
N GLY A 207 1.94 -6.99 -26.52
CA GLY A 207 1.36 -6.13 -27.56
C GLY A 207 1.42 -4.64 -27.20
N VAL A 208 1.93 -4.29 -26.01
CA VAL A 208 2.06 -2.91 -25.54
C VAL A 208 3.40 -2.34 -26.00
N LYS A 209 3.37 -1.34 -26.87
CA LYS A 209 4.55 -0.61 -27.29
C LYS A 209 4.92 0.45 -26.26
N VAL A 210 6.18 0.49 -25.85
CA VAL A 210 6.69 1.54 -24.95
C VAL A 210 6.75 2.87 -25.68
N SER A 211 6.00 3.84 -25.20
CA SER A 211 5.93 5.21 -25.74
C SER A 211 7.02 6.11 -25.12
N ARG A 212 7.38 7.16 -25.85
CA ARG A 212 8.35 8.16 -25.41
C ARG A 212 7.73 9.05 -24.33
N GLY A 213 8.17 8.89 -23.09
CA GLY A 213 7.71 9.65 -21.94
C GLY A 213 8.41 11.00 -21.75
N MET A 214 7.92 11.79 -20.79
CA MET A 214 8.54 13.05 -20.36
C MET A 214 9.78 12.78 -19.50
N THR A 215 10.85 13.53 -19.74
CA THR A 215 12.09 13.38 -18.99
C THR A 215 12.15 14.30 -17.77
N HIS A 216 11.99 15.62 -17.96
CA HIS A 216 12.25 16.63 -16.93
C HIS A 216 13.51 16.31 -16.12
N ASP A 217 13.38 16.19 -14.80
CA ASP A 217 14.41 15.77 -13.83
C ASP A 217 14.48 14.23 -13.62
N GLY A 218 13.83 13.44 -14.48
CA GLY A 218 13.75 11.97 -14.33
C GLY A 218 15.07 11.24 -14.50
N ILE A 219 16.08 11.84 -15.13
CA ILE A 219 17.43 11.29 -15.26
C ILE A 219 18.40 12.21 -14.52
N GLY A 220 19.01 11.69 -13.45
CA GLY A 220 20.03 12.38 -12.69
C GLY A 220 21.42 12.23 -13.31
N LYS A 221 22.41 12.87 -12.68
CA LYS A 221 23.80 12.92 -13.15
C LYS A 221 24.38 11.54 -13.47
N TYR A 222 24.34 10.63 -12.52
CA TYR A 222 24.94 9.30 -12.66
C TYR A 222 24.16 8.38 -13.61
N LEU A 223 22.84 8.50 -13.64
CA LEU A 223 22.04 7.75 -14.62
C LEU A 223 22.28 8.22 -16.04
N SER A 224 22.59 9.50 -16.26
CA SER A 224 22.90 10.02 -17.59
C SER A 224 24.20 9.46 -18.20
N GLU A 225 25.06 8.86 -17.37
CA GLU A 225 26.29 8.21 -17.81
C GLU A 225 26.05 6.81 -18.40
N VAL A 226 24.94 6.17 -18.00
CA VAL A 226 24.60 4.79 -18.40
C VAL A 226 23.34 4.69 -19.25
N LEU A 227 22.53 5.75 -19.33
CA LEU A 227 21.30 5.80 -20.10
C LEU A 227 21.39 6.76 -21.27
N GLU A 228 21.09 6.29 -22.47
CA GLU A 228 20.90 7.13 -23.65
C GLU A 228 19.43 7.46 -23.84
N LYS A 229 19.08 8.75 -23.91
CA LYS A 229 17.71 9.19 -24.16
C LYS A 229 17.26 8.83 -25.58
N ALA A 230 16.01 8.39 -25.70
CA ALA A 230 15.36 8.25 -26.99
C ALA A 230 15.24 9.63 -27.68
N PRO A 231 15.48 9.74 -28.98
CA PRO A 231 15.25 10.97 -29.73
C PRO A 231 13.74 11.28 -29.84
N GLY A 232 13.44 12.49 -30.23
CA GLY A 232 12.05 12.96 -30.45
C GLY A 232 11.43 13.60 -29.21
N GLU A 233 10.21 14.03 -29.37
CA GLU A 233 9.40 14.69 -28.37
C GLU A 233 8.63 13.65 -27.50
N THR A 234 8.06 14.08 -26.41
CA THR A 234 7.15 13.27 -25.57
C THR A 234 5.89 12.95 -26.36
N ASP A 235 5.48 11.68 -26.36
CA ASP A 235 4.23 11.25 -26.96
C ASP A 235 3.01 11.84 -26.22
N ASP A 236 1.84 11.84 -26.84
CA ASP A 236 0.59 12.28 -26.20
C ASP A 236 0.14 11.29 -25.11
N VAL A 237 0.66 11.47 -23.92
CA VAL A 237 0.36 10.61 -22.76
C VAL A 237 -1.15 10.58 -22.45
N VAL A 238 -1.82 11.74 -22.52
CA VAL A 238 -3.27 11.81 -22.23
C VAL A 238 -4.08 11.08 -23.29
N GLY A 239 -3.73 11.28 -24.56
CA GLY A 239 -4.36 10.57 -25.68
C GLY A 239 -4.20 9.06 -25.58
N ILE A 240 -2.97 8.59 -25.36
CA ILE A 240 -2.66 7.15 -25.21
C ILE A 240 -3.45 6.54 -24.05
N LEU A 241 -3.45 7.16 -22.86
CA LEU A 241 -4.19 6.65 -21.69
C LEU A 241 -5.70 6.56 -21.94
N LYS A 242 -6.26 7.52 -22.69
CA LYS A 242 -7.69 7.51 -23.07
C LYS A 242 -8.00 6.46 -24.12
N GLU A 243 -7.19 6.36 -25.17
CA GLU A 243 -7.38 5.39 -26.27
C GLU A 243 -7.26 3.95 -25.80
N THR A 244 -6.29 3.67 -24.93
CA THR A 244 -6.11 2.34 -24.34
C THR A 244 -7.10 2.04 -23.22
N GLY A 245 -7.90 3.02 -22.83
CA GLY A 245 -8.89 2.90 -21.77
C GLY A 245 -8.29 2.58 -20.42
N THR A 246 -7.06 3.02 -20.16
CA THR A 246 -6.33 2.79 -18.89
C THR A 246 -7.14 3.22 -17.68
N ASP A 247 -7.21 2.36 -16.65
CA ASP A 247 -7.88 2.63 -15.39
C ASP A 247 -6.93 3.19 -14.33
N VAL A 248 -5.71 2.64 -14.26
CA VAL A 248 -4.71 2.95 -13.23
C VAL A 248 -3.34 3.15 -13.86
N VAL A 249 -2.64 4.17 -13.41
CA VAL A 249 -1.25 4.43 -13.81
C VAL A 249 -0.32 4.20 -12.62
N VAL A 250 0.68 3.34 -12.80
CA VAL A 250 1.70 3.03 -11.80
C VAL A 250 2.97 3.81 -12.12
N ASN A 251 3.45 4.59 -11.16
CA ASN A 251 4.66 5.42 -11.30
C ASN A 251 5.88 4.73 -10.68
N TYR A 252 6.85 4.37 -11.51
CA TYR A 252 8.15 3.78 -11.18
C TYR A 252 9.34 4.64 -11.65
N LEU A 253 9.18 5.95 -11.73
CA LEU A 253 10.28 6.86 -12.08
C LEU A 253 11.44 6.74 -11.07
N PRO A 254 12.66 7.11 -11.46
CA PRO A 254 13.80 7.15 -10.53
C PRO A 254 13.58 8.12 -9.36
N VAL A 255 14.20 7.81 -8.23
CA VAL A 255 14.19 8.70 -7.05
C VAL A 255 14.69 10.10 -7.41
N GLY A 256 14.01 11.13 -6.90
CA GLY A 256 14.33 12.52 -7.18
C GLY A 256 13.70 13.08 -8.46
N SER A 257 12.82 12.32 -9.11
CA SER A 257 12.05 12.78 -10.29
C SER A 257 10.83 13.60 -9.84
N GLU A 258 11.05 14.71 -9.15
CA GLU A 258 9.99 15.56 -8.55
C GLU A 258 9.12 16.20 -9.63
N GLU A 259 9.74 16.89 -10.59
CA GLU A 259 9.01 17.61 -11.64
C GLU A 259 8.38 16.65 -12.65
N ALA A 260 9.08 15.57 -13.01
CA ALA A 260 8.51 14.54 -13.87
C ALA A 260 7.28 13.89 -13.24
N THR A 261 7.34 13.53 -11.94
CA THR A 261 6.20 12.91 -11.23
C THR A 261 4.99 13.84 -11.16
N LYS A 262 5.19 15.11 -10.85
CA LYS A 262 4.11 16.13 -10.83
C LYS A 262 3.51 16.31 -12.21
N TRP A 263 4.35 16.39 -13.24
CA TRP A 263 3.88 16.50 -14.62
C TRP A 263 3.01 15.29 -15.01
N TYR A 264 3.46 14.06 -14.69
CA TYR A 264 2.65 12.87 -14.96
C TYR A 264 1.35 12.85 -14.15
N ALA A 265 1.35 13.31 -12.91
CA ALA A 265 0.12 13.42 -12.12
C ALA A 265 -0.93 14.31 -12.79
N GLU A 266 -0.51 15.42 -13.44
CA GLU A 266 -1.39 16.27 -14.26
C GLU A 266 -1.95 15.51 -15.48
N GLN A 267 -1.12 14.75 -16.20
CA GLN A 267 -1.57 13.98 -17.35
C GLN A 267 -2.57 12.88 -16.93
N ILE A 268 -2.28 12.19 -15.82
CA ILE A 268 -3.13 11.13 -15.24
C ILE A 268 -4.51 11.69 -14.88
N LEU A 269 -4.56 12.84 -14.18
CA LEU A 269 -5.80 13.52 -13.87
C LEU A 269 -6.56 13.94 -15.13
N SER A 270 -5.86 14.49 -16.12
CA SER A 270 -6.45 14.91 -17.41
C SER A 270 -6.99 13.73 -18.22
N ALA A 271 -6.40 12.56 -18.06
CA ALA A 271 -6.88 11.32 -18.63
C ALA A 271 -8.05 10.70 -17.84
N GLY A 272 -8.26 11.11 -16.58
CA GLY A 272 -9.27 10.55 -15.67
C GLY A 272 -8.89 9.15 -15.18
N CYS A 273 -7.60 8.89 -14.96
CA CYS A 273 -7.08 7.64 -14.46
C CYS A 273 -6.76 7.74 -12.96
N ALA A 274 -6.80 6.60 -12.27
CA ALA A 274 -6.26 6.46 -10.92
C ALA A 274 -4.72 6.46 -10.96
N MET A 275 -4.08 6.80 -9.83
CA MET A 275 -2.63 6.80 -9.71
C MET A 275 -2.15 5.94 -8.54
N VAL A 276 -1.13 5.11 -8.81
CA VAL A 276 -0.33 4.45 -7.77
C VAL A 276 1.08 5.04 -7.83
N ASN A 277 1.39 5.92 -6.88
CA ASN A 277 2.71 6.54 -6.80
C ASN A 277 3.66 5.72 -5.94
N CYS A 278 4.50 4.91 -6.57
CA CYS A 278 5.46 4.05 -5.88
C CYS A 278 6.72 4.78 -5.42
N MET A 279 6.90 6.02 -5.87
CA MET A 279 8.11 6.80 -5.63
C MET A 279 8.00 7.69 -4.39
N PRO A 280 9.13 8.05 -3.75
CA PRO A 280 9.16 8.93 -2.59
C PRO A 280 9.02 10.42 -2.96
N VAL A 281 8.25 10.73 -3.99
CA VAL A 281 7.79 12.08 -4.34
C VAL A 281 6.42 12.28 -3.74
N PHE A 282 6.21 13.37 -3.02
CA PHE A 282 4.98 13.59 -2.27
C PHE A 282 3.84 14.09 -3.15
N ILE A 283 2.98 13.16 -3.56
CA ILE A 283 1.73 13.41 -4.29
C ILE A 283 0.54 13.02 -3.42
N ALA A 284 0.41 11.74 -3.03
CA ALA A 284 -0.75 11.25 -2.31
C ALA A 284 -0.91 11.86 -0.90
N ARG A 285 0.18 12.25 -0.25
CA ARG A 285 0.16 12.90 1.08
C ARG A 285 -0.10 14.41 1.02
N GLU A 286 0.03 15.06 -0.14
CA GLU A 286 -0.13 16.50 -0.27
C GLU A 286 -1.59 16.89 -0.46
N ALA A 287 -2.10 17.78 0.40
CA ALA A 287 -3.49 18.22 0.38
C ALA A 287 -3.92 18.85 -0.96
N TYR A 288 -2.98 19.46 -1.70
CA TYR A 288 -3.23 20.00 -3.04
C TYR A 288 -3.64 18.89 -4.00
N TRP A 289 -2.86 17.81 -4.08
CA TRP A 289 -3.12 16.68 -4.97
C TRP A 289 -4.34 15.87 -4.53
N GLN A 290 -4.48 15.62 -3.22
CA GLN A 290 -5.64 14.91 -2.67
C GLN A 290 -6.96 15.55 -3.14
N ARG A 291 -7.10 16.87 -2.98
CA ARG A 291 -8.30 17.58 -3.44
C ARG A 291 -8.54 17.45 -4.94
N ARG A 292 -7.50 17.47 -5.75
CA ARG A 292 -7.63 17.34 -7.21
C ARG A 292 -8.09 15.95 -7.63
N PHE A 293 -7.53 14.90 -7.02
CA PHE A 293 -7.97 13.53 -7.27
C PHE A 293 -9.40 13.29 -6.77
N GLU A 294 -9.76 13.82 -5.61
CA GLU A 294 -11.14 13.80 -5.12
C GLU A 294 -12.12 14.51 -6.07
N GLN A 295 -11.78 15.71 -6.55
CA GLN A 295 -12.61 16.47 -7.51
C GLN A 295 -12.74 15.72 -8.84
N ALA A 296 -11.71 15.06 -9.30
CA ALA A 296 -11.74 14.23 -10.50
C ALA A 296 -12.49 12.89 -10.28
N GLY A 297 -12.80 12.52 -9.04
CA GLY A 297 -13.48 11.28 -8.70
C GLY A 297 -12.62 10.02 -8.97
N VAL A 298 -11.29 10.14 -8.97
CA VAL A 298 -10.36 9.03 -9.20
C VAL A 298 -9.45 8.82 -7.98
N PRO A 299 -9.14 7.55 -7.62
CA PRO A 299 -8.32 7.28 -6.46
C PRO A 299 -6.83 7.56 -6.71
N ILE A 300 -6.12 7.87 -5.62
CA ILE A 300 -4.67 7.93 -5.57
C ILE A 300 -4.16 7.13 -4.37
N ILE A 301 -3.08 6.37 -4.55
CA ILE A 301 -2.36 5.65 -3.51
C ILE A 301 -0.88 6.00 -3.63
N GLY A 302 -0.21 6.22 -2.52
CA GLY A 302 1.22 6.52 -2.40
C GLY A 302 1.51 7.10 -1.02
N ASP A 303 2.64 7.64 -0.76
CA ASP A 303 3.83 7.68 -1.63
C ASP A 303 4.87 6.67 -1.09
N ASP A 304 5.86 6.34 -1.91
CA ASP A 304 7.01 5.52 -1.49
C ASP A 304 6.60 4.10 -1.03
N ILE A 305 6.23 3.25 -1.98
CA ILE A 305 5.88 1.85 -1.72
C ILE A 305 7.01 1.11 -1.00
N LYS A 306 6.67 0.30 -0.01
CA LYS A 306 7.63 -0.46 0.79
C LYS A 306 7.74 -1.90 0.28
N SER A 307 8.93 -2.49 0.42
CA SER A 307 9.14 -3.93 0.21
C SER A 307 8.35 -4.73 1.25
N GLN A 308 7.98 -5.97 0.93
CA GLN A 308 7.32 -6.88 1.89
C GLN A 308 8.17 -7.09 3.15
N VAL A 309 9.43 -7.47 2.97
CA VAL A 309 10.45 -7.52 4.01
C VAL A 309 11.68 -6.81 3.47
N GLY A 310 11.94 -5.63 3.98
CA GLY A 310 13.10 -4.83 3.60
C GLY A 310 13.64 -4.10 4.82
N ALA A 311 14.77 -3.43 4.69
CA ALA A 311 15.42 -2.76 5.79
C ALA A 311 14.49 -1.80 6.54
N THR A 312 13.68 -1.01 5.83
CA THR A 312 12.74 -0.06 6.46
C THR A 312 11.65 -0.77 7.26
N ILE A 313 11.07 -1.86 6.74
CA ILE A 313 10.03 -2.62 7.45
C ILE A 313 10.64 -3.31 8.67
N THR A 314 11.81 -3.93 8.52
CA THR A 314 12.54 -4.56 9.63
C THR A 314 12.85 -3.53 10.73
N HIS A 315 13.37 -2.38 10.36
CA HIS A 315 13.69 -1.29 11.30
C HIS A 315 12.45 -0.79 12.06
N ARG A 316 11.31 -0.62 11.37
CA ARG A 316 10.02 -0.27 12.00
C ARG A 316 9.57 -1.31 13.02
N VAL A 317 9.66 -2.57 12.69
CA VAL A 317 9.28 -3.68 13.60
C VAL A 317 10.17 -3.69 14.82
N LEU A 318 11.48 -3.51 14.65
CA LEU A 318 12.44 -3.42 15.76
C LEU A 318 12.18 -2.18 16.63
N THR A 319 11.86 -1.03 16.03
CA THR A 319 11.49 0.18 16.78
C THR A 319 10.21 -0.02 17.60
N SER A 320 9.19 -0.68 17.01
CA SER A 320 7.99 -1.07 17.75
C SER A 320 8.30 -2.04 18.89
N LEU A 321 9.22 -2.99 18.67
CA LEU A 321 9.64 -3.94 19.69
C LEU A 321 10.26 -3.22 20.90
N PHE A 322 11.14 -2.26 20.69
CA PHE A 322 11.73 -1.44 21.77
C PHE A 322 10.62 -0.78 22.58
N ARG A 323 9.71 -0.05 21.92
CA ARG A 323 8.59 0.61 22.58
C ARG A 323 7.69 -0.37 23.35
N GLU A 324 7.29 -1.48 22.74
CA GLU A 324 6.38 -2.46 23.34
C GLU A 324 7.01 -3.22 24.51
N ARG A 325 8.34 -3.28 24.57
CA ARG A 325 9.09 -3.91 25.66
C ARG A 325 9.58 -2.94 26.72
N GLY A 326 9.21 -1.64 26.62
CA GLY A 326 9.60 -0.62 27.58
C GLY A 326 11.08 -0.24 27.51
N VAL A 327 11.74 -0.49 26.39
CA VAL A 327 13.10 0.00 26.13
C VAL A 327 13.03 1.35 25.46
N HIS A 328 13.65 2.36 26.05
CA HIS A 328 13.76 3.68 25.43
C HIS A 328 14.80 3.62 24.31
N LEU A 329 14.39 3.97 23.09
CA LEU A 329 15.33 4.09 21.96
C LEU A 329 16.01 5.45 22.04
N ASP A 330 17.33 5.46 22.15
CA ASP A 330 18.13 6.70 22.27
C ASP A 330 18.66 7.16 20.90
N LYS A 331 19.16 6.22 20.11
CA LYS A 331 19.73 6.48 18.77
C LYS A 331 19.51 5.29 17.85
N THR A 332 19.42 5.59 16.56
CA THR A 332 19.37 4.52 15.56
C THR A 332 19.93 4.95 14.21
N MET A 333 20.52 4.00 13.50
CA MET A 333 20.92 4.19 12.13
C MET A 333 20.62 2.98 11.25
N GLN A 334 20.38 3.25 9.97
CA GLN A 334 20.25 2.25 8.92
C GLN A 334 21.10 2.66 7.74
N LEU A 335 22.00 1.79 7.33
CA LEU A 335 22.83 1.94 6.13
C LEU A 335 22.39 0.91 5.09
N ASN A 336 22.32 1.31 3.82
CA ASN A 336 21.93 0.42 2.73
C ASN A 336 22.92 0.49 1.61
N VAL A 337 23.33 -0.67 1.10
CA VAL A 337 24.20 -0.83 -0.05
C VAL A 337 23.51 -1.71 -1.08
N GLY A 338 23.60 -1.37 -2.35
CA GLY A 338 23.04 -2.16 -3.45
C GLY A 338 23.78 -1.91 -4.75
N GLY A 339 23.45 -2.65 -5.80
CA GLY A 339 24.19 -2.60 -7.06
C GLY A 339 23.35 -2.27 -8.29
N ASN A 340 22.05 -2.03 -8.14
CA ASN A 340 21.18 -1.69 -9.25
C ASN A 340 21.16 -0.19 -9.57
N SER A 341 20.49 0.18 -10.64
CA SER A 341 20.40 1.57 -11.13
C SER A 341 19.75 2.53 -10.13
N ASP A 342 18.87 2.07 -9.19
CA ASP A 342 18.34 2.93 -8.14
C ASP A 342 19.42 3.35 -7.15
N PHE A 343 20.35 2.44 -6.78
CA PHE A 343 21.48 2.78 -5.92
C PHE A 343 22.48 3.68 -6.62
N LEU A 344 22.74 3.48 -7.91
CA LEU A 344 23.56 4.40 -8.71
C LEU A 344 22.96 5.81 -8.73
N ASN A 345 21.66 5.92 -9.00
CA ASN A 345 20.94 7.21 -8.98
C ASN A 345 21.02 7.89 -7.62
N MET A 346 20.97 7.11 -6.52
CA MET A 346 21.02 7.64 -5.16
C MET A 346 22.40 8.15 -4.70
N LEU A 347 23.45 7.96 -5.47
CA LEU A 347 24.73 8.64 -5.24
C LEU A 347 24.62 10.16 -5.39
N GLU A 348 23.65 10.64 -6.18
CA GLU A 348 23.30 12.06 -6.26
C GLU A 348 22.47 12.47 -5.04
N ARG A 349 23.17 12.91 -3.99
CA ARG A 349 22.58 13.16 -2.66
C ARG A 349 21.50 14.25 -2.65
N GLU A 350 21.59 15.21 -3.54
CA GLU A 350 20.64 16.32 -3.68
C GLU A 350 19.24 15.83 -4.09
N ARG A 351 19.17 14.69 -4.79
CA ARG A 351 17.89 14.06 -5.21
C ARG A 351 17.20 13.24 -4.12
N LEU A 352 17.79 13.12 -2.93
CA LEU A 352 17.33 12.21 -1.88
C LEU A 352 16.47 12.86 -0.80
N GLU A 353 16.19 14.14 -0.87
CA GLU A 353 15.54 14.87 0.23
C GLU A 353 14.21 14.25 0.63
N SER A 354 13.27 14.08 -0.30
CA SER A 354 11.98 13.44 -0.04
C SER A 354 12.12 12.00 0.43
N LYS A 355 13.03 11.23 -0.17
CA LYS A 355 13.29 9.84 0.24
C LYS A 355 13.84 9.74 1.66
N LYS A 356 14.72 10.64 2.06
CA LYS A 356 15.29 10.72 3.41
C LYS A 356 14.20 11.02 4.44
N ILE A 357 13.35 12.00 4.16
CA ILE A 357 12.21 12.35 5.00
C ILE A 357 11.27 11.14 5.14
N SER A 358 10.88 10.50 4.04
CA SER A 358 9.98 9.34 4.06
C SER A 358 10.53 8.18 4.89
N LYS A 359 11.82 7.83 4.73
CA LYS A 359 12.44 6.73 5.48
C LYS A 359 12.62 7.04 6.95
N THR A 360 13.03 8.25 7.30
CA THR A 360 13.17 8.68 8.69
C THR A 360 11.81 8.65 9.40
N ASN A 361 10.77 9.21 8.77
CA ASN A 361 9.41 9.20 9.31
C ASN A 361 8.87 7.77 9.48
N ALA A 362 9.23 6.85 8.59
CA ALA A 362 8.80 5.46 8.69
C ALA A 362 9.30 4.79 9.99
N VAL A 363 10.45 5.17 10.50
CA VAL A 363 11.02 4.66 11.76
C VAL A 363 10.47 5.45 12.95
N THR A 364 10.58 6.78 12.93
CA THR A 364 10.20 7.64 14.06
C THR A 364 8.70 7.64 14.36
N SER A 365 7.86 7.38 13.35
CA SER A 365 6.40 7.24 13.55
C SER A 365 5.98 6.06 14.44
N MET A 366 6.90 5.16 14.77
CA MET A 366 6.64 4.05 15.68
C MET A 366 6.84 4.44 17.16
N LEU A 367 7.43 5.59 17.43
CA LEU A 367 7.66 6.12 18.75
C LEU A 367 6.56 7.13 19.12
N ASP A 368 6.30 7.27 20.40
CA ASP A 368 5.40 8.26 21.01
C ASP A 368 6.14 9.51 21.52
N TYR A 369 7.44 9.60 21.23
CA TYR A 369 8.32 10.72 21.57
C TYR A 369 9.21 11.08 20.36
N ASP A 370 9.74 12.31 20.37
CA ASP A 370 10.68 12.78 19.37
C ASP A 370 12.11 12.30 19.68
N LEU A 371 12.65 11.46 18.81
CA LEU A 371 14.02 10.97 18.92
C LEU A 371 15.07 12.07 18.65
N GLY A 372 14.68 13.13 17.96
CA GLY A 372 15.57 14.20 17.50
C GLY A 372 16.36 13.84 16.24
N ALA A 373 16.47 14.79 15.33
CA ALA A 373 17.06 14.60 14.00
C ALA A 373 18.52 14.14 14.00
N LYS A 374 19.28 14.41 15.07
CA LYS A 374 20.69 14.00 15.21
C LYS A 374 20.84 12.54 15.67
N ASN A 375 19.77 11.96 16.23
CA ASN A 375 19.78 10.63 16.82
C ASN A 375 19.22 9.57 15.86
N VAL A 376 18.79 9.98 14.66
CA VAL A 376 18.23 9.09 13.64
C VAL A 376 18.95 9.30 12.31
N HIS A 377 19.47 8.22 11.74
CA HIS A 377 20.05 8.24 10.40
C HIS A 377 19.53 7.05 9.59
N VAL A 378 18.76 7.33 8.53
CA VAL A 378 18.26 6.29 7.61
C VAL A 378 18.56 6.75 6.18
N GLY A 379 19.43 6.03 5.50
CA GLY A 379 19.77 6.44 4.14
C GLY A 379 20.37 5.34 3.28
N PRO A 380 20.40 5.59 1.95
CA PRO A 380 21.30 4.90 1.07
C PRO A 380 22.73 5.28 1.47
N SER A 381 23.61 4.30 1.46
CA SER A 381 25.00 4.50 1.87
C SER A 381 25.93 4.47 0.69
N ASP A 382 25.83 3.45 -0.19
CA ASP A 382 26.76 3.26 -1.28
C ASP A 382 26.19 2.44 -2.44
N TYR A 383 26.90 2.47 -3.57
CA TYR A 383 26.63 1.69 -4.78
C TYR A 383 27.79 0.75 -5.06
N VAL A 384 27.50 -0.54 -5.16
CA VAL A 384 28.47 -1.60 -5.44
C VAL A 384 27.96 -2.42 -6.63
N PRO A 385 28.46 -2.19 -7.86
CA PRO A 385 27.89 -2.73 -9.10
C PRO A 385 27.71 -4.25 -9.13
N TRP A 386 28.69 -5.00 -8.59
CA TRP A 386 28.63 -6.47 -8.60
C TRP A 386 27.54 -7.07 -7.69
N LEU A 387 26.90 -6.25 -6.84
CA LEU A 387 25.72 -6.70 -6.08
C LEU A 387 24.50 -6.88 -6.98
N THR A 388 24.44 -6.21 -8.14
CA THR A 388 23.27 -6.23 -9.04
C THR A 388 22.00 -5.84 -8.30
N ASP A 389 20.93 -6.62 -8.34
CA ASP A 389 19.67 -6.31 -7.61
C ASP A 389 19.69 -6.69 -6.13
N ARG A 390 20.78 -7.25 -5.64
CA ARG A 390 20.95 -7.60 -4.24
C ARG A 390 21.17 -6.34 -3.40
N LYS A 391 20.57 -6.36 -2.19
CA LYS A 391 20.74 -5.32 -1.17
C LYS A 391 21.36 -5.89 0.08
N TRP A 392 22.21 -5.08 0.68
CA TRP A 392 22.71 -5.28 2.02
C TRP A 392 22.26 -4.11 2.89
N ALA A 393 21.82 -4.39 4.13
CA ALA A 393 21.42 -3.38 5.08
C ALA A 393 22.03 -3.66 6.45
N TYR A 394 22.52 -2.61 7.10
CA TYR A 394 22.96 -2.61 8.47
C TYR A 394 22.05 -1.71 9.30
N ILE A 395 21.48 -2.26 10.37
CA ILE A 395 20.64 -1.52 11.30
C ILE A 395 21.30 -1.61 12.67
N ARG A 396 21.52 -0.45 13.30
CA ARG A 396 22.00 -0.36 14.68
C ARG A 396 21.02 0.49 15.48
N MET A 397 20.68 0.01 16.67
CA MET A 397 19.80 0.66 17.62
C MET A 397 20.48 0.68 18.98
N GLU A 398 20.51 1.84 19.61
CA GLU A 398 21.01 2.04 20.95
C GLU A 398 19.86 2.53 21.84
N GLY A 399 19.68 1.90 22.98
CA GLY A 399 18.59 2.22 23.89
C GLY A 399 18.91 1.95 25.34
N SER A 400 18.04 2.44 26.20
CA SER A 400 18.12 2.30 27.66
C SER A 400 17.04 1.31 28.12
N ALA A 401 17.48 0.22 28.75
CA ALA A 401 16.64 -0.83 29.29
C ALA A 401 16.36 -0.64 30.78
N PHE A 402 15.93 -1.70 31.48
CA PHE A 402 15.67 -1.67 32.93
C PHE A 402 16.87 -1.16 33.72
N GLY A 403 16.67 -0.15 34.57
CA GLY A 403 17.73 0.46 35.38
C GLY A 403 18.73 1.30 34.55
N ASP A 404 18.29 1.83 33.40
CA ASP A 404 19.11 2.59 32.45
C ASP A 404 20.31 1.81 31.88
N VAL A 405 20.25 0.46 31.94
CA VAL A 405 21.29 -0.37 31.36
C VAL A 405 21.28 -0.23 29.85
N PRO A 406 22.43 0.11 29.22
CA PRO A 406 22.52 0.25 27.79
C PRO A 406 22.20 -1.07 27.06
N LEU A 407 21.35 -0.97 26.03
CA LEU A 407 21.03 -2.07 25.13
C LEU A 407 21.42 -1.67 23.69
N ASN A 408 22.25 -2.49 23.08
CA ASN A 408 22.63 -2.35 21.67
C ASN A 408 22.10 -3.52 20.87
N LEU A 409 21.48 -3.24 19.74
CA LEU A 409 21.00 -4.21 18.77
C LEU A 409 21.58 -3.89 17.39
N GLU A 410 22.19 -4.92 16.79
CA GLU A 410 22.73 -4.84 15.44
C GLU A 410 22.20 -5.99 14.57
#